data_6d17c8b10c9bb8cc43a8285902287156
#
_entry.id   6d17c8b10c9bb8cc43a8285902287156
#
_cell.length_a   1.000
_cell.length_b   1.000
_cell.length_c   1.000
_cell.angle_alpha   90.00
_cell.angle_beta   90.00
_cell.angle_gamma   90.00
#
_symmetry.space_group_name_H-M   'P 1'
#
loop_
_entity.id
_entity.type
_entity.pdbx_description
1 polymer ?
#
loop_
_entity_poly.entity_id
_entity_poly.type
_entity_poly.pdbx_seq_one_letter_code
_entity_poly.pdbx_strand_id
1 'polypeptide(L)'
;VASAYSANPKQETLDTLRSYQLQDVQVVATRATKKTPMAFTNMSQEQIKRLNTGRDIPFLLATMPSVVTTSDAGNGMGYTAMRIRGTDASRINVTTNGIPMNDAESSLLYWVNMGDLASSLGSIQVQRGVGTSTNGAGAFGATVNMQTENIGLQPWAAFDLSGGSYYSHKQTVRFSTGLMGGHWGIQGR
;
A
#
# COMPACT_ATOMS: atom_id res chain seq x y z
N VAL A 1 -22.31 46.36 -42.45
CA VAL A 1 -21.19 45.66 -41.80
C VAL A 1 -21.77 44.30 -41.36
N ALA A 2 -21.52 43.26 -42.12
CA ALA A 2 -21.94 41.90 -41.80
C ALA A 2 -20.81 41.25 -40.99
N SER A 3 -21.13 40.82 -39.76
CA SER A 3 -20.26 39.96 -38.95
C SER A 3 -20.59 38.51 -39.17
N ALA A 4 -19.68 37.79 -39.82
CA ALA A 4 -19.81 36.36 -40.02
C ALA A 4 -19.41 35.66 -38.70
N TYR A 5 -20.38 34.93 -38.13
CA TYR A 5 -20.14 34.05 -36.98
C TYR A 5 -19.62 32.72 -37.54
N SER A 6 -18.33 32.49 -37.36
CA SER A 6 -17.70 31.21 -37.70
C SER A 6 -17.96 30.24 -36.55
N ALA A 7 -18.91 29.32 -36.75
CA ALA A 7 -19.11 28.16 -35.86
C ALA A 7 -17.92 27.22 -36.05
N ASN A 8 -17.19 26.96 -34.99
CA ASN A 8 -16.07 26.04 -34.96
C ASN A 8 -16.57 24.60 -34.73
N PRO A 9 -16.56 23.71 -35.74
CA PRO A 9 -17.16 22.36 -35.64
C PRO A 9 -16.26 21.33 -34.93
N LYS A 10 -15.20 21.77 -34.21
CA LYS A 10 -14.25 20.84 -33.62
C LYS A 10 -14.49 20.52 -32.13
N GLN A 11 -15.54 21.03 -31.53
CA GLN A 11 -15.75 20.86 -30.08
C GLN A 11 -16.71 19.71 -29.72
N GLU A 12 -17.44 19.16 -30.70
CA GLU A 12 -18.43 18.08 -30.43
C GLU A 12 -17.85 16.66 -30.45
N THR A 13 -16.66 16.43 -30.99
CA THR A 13 -16.07 15.08 -31.07
C THR A 13 -15.19 14.68 -29.89
N LEU A 14 -14.89 15.61 -28.97
CA LEU A 14 -14.06 15.33 -27.79
C LEU A 14 -14.85 14.88 -26.56
N ASP A 15 -16.19 15.02 -26.57
CA ASP A 15 -17.02 14.68 -25.40
C ASP A 15 -17.48 13.22 -25.39
N THR A 16 -17.20 12.45 -26.44
CA THR A 16 -17.53 11.02 -26.54
C THR A 16 -16.42 10.09 -26.02
N LEU A 17 -15.24 10.63 -25.71
CA LEU A 17 -14.17 9.87 -25.09
C LEU A 17 -14.09 10.22 -23.59
N ARG A 18 -15.19 10.10 -22.86
CA ARG A 18 -15.10 9.96 -21.40
C ARG A 18 -14.44 8.59 -21.15
N SER A 19 -13.12 8.60 -21.00
CA SER A 19 -12.42 7.47 -20.41
C SER A 19 -12.92 7.37 -18.96
N TYR A 20 -13.89 6.51 -18.74
CA TYR A 20 -14.19 6.07 -17.38
C TYR A 20 -12.94 5.30 -16.92
N GLN A 21 -12.16 5.91 -16.06
CA GLN A 21 -11.23 5.15 -15.26
C GLN A 21 -12.10 4.23 -14.39
N LEU A 22 -12.27 3.00 -14.86
CA LEU A 22 -12.79 1.95 -14.00
C LEU A 22 -11.84 1.92 -12.80
N GLN A 23 -12.39 2.20 -11.62
CA GLN A 23 -11.64 1.98 -10.40
C GLN A 23 -11.19 0.52 -10.43
N ASP A 24 -9.89 0.32 -10.31
CA ASP A 24 -9.30 -1.00 -10.22
C ASP A 24 -10.18 -1.89 -9.34
N VAL A 25 -10.52 -3.07 -9.83
CA VAL A 25 -11.16 -4.11 -9.03
C VAL A 25 -10.11 -4.57 -8.02
N GLN A 26 -9.94 -3.79 -6.99
CA GLN A 26 -9.15 -4.19 -5.83
C GLN A 26 -9.84 -5.42 -5.23
N VAL A 27 -9.06 -6.39 -4.78
CA VAL A 27 -9.55 -7.51 -3.97
C VAL A 27 -10.04 -6.93 -2.63
N VAL A 28 -11.24 -6.36 -2.65
CA VAL A 28 -11.84 -5.64 -1.52
C VAL A 28 -12.43 -6.63 -0.51
N ALA A 29 -12.55 -7.92 -0.88
CA ALA A 29 -13.20 -8.95 -0.06
C ALA A 29 -12.60 -9.09 1.34
N THR A 30 -11.33 -8.78 1.53
CA THR A 30 -10.64 -8.88 2.84
C THR A 30 -10.57 -7.54 3.59
N ARG A 31 -10.98 -6.43 2.95
CA ARG A 31 -10.89 -5.09 3.57
C ARG A 31 -12.17 -4.68 4.25
N ALA A 32 -12.02 -4.10 5.44
CA ALA A 32 -13.11 -3.48 6.16
C ALA A 32 -13.55 -2.19 5.44
N THR A 33 -14.84 -1.98 5.39
CA THR A 33 -15.48 -0.77 4.88
C THR A 33 -16.21 -0.05 6.01
N LYS A 34 -16.72 1.15 5.77
CA LYS A 34 -17.53 1.89 6.75
C LYS A 34 -18.77 1.13 7.22
N LYS A 35 -19.19 0.11 6.46
CA LYS A 35 -20.34 -0.75 6.82
C LYS A 35 -19.93 -1.95 7.68
N THR A 36 -18.63 -2.20 7.82
CA THR A 36 -18.11 -3.33 8.60
C THR A 36 -18.03 -2.92 10.07
N PRO A 37 -18.63 -3.66 11.01
CA PRO A 37 -18.68 -3.30 12.44
C PRO A 37 -17.34 -3.60 13.13
N MET A 38 -16.24 -3.00 12.67
CA MET A 38 -14.92 -3.16 13.25
C MET A 38 -14.09 -1.86 13.14
N ALA A 39 -13.16 -1.69 14.08
CA ALA A 39 -12.25 -0.57 14.06
C ALA A 39 -11.11 -0.82 13.05
N PHE A 40 -10.98 0.04 12.06
CA PHE A 40 -9.89 -0.02 11.09
C PHE A 40 -9.29 1.35 10.83
N THR A 41 -8.08 1.37 10.31
CA THR A 41 -7.40 2.58 9.85
C THR A 41 -6.77 2.28 8.49
N ASN A 42 -6.97 3.19 7.56
CA ASN A 42 -6.35 3.14 6.24
C ASN A 42 -5.16 4.10 6.19
N MET A 43 -4.12 3.70 5.49
CA MET A 43 -3.00 4.54 5.10
C MET A 43 -2.94 4.57 3.58
N SER A 44 -3.04 5.75 3.00
CA SER A 44 -2.95 5.95 1.55
C SER A 44 -1.50 5.93 1.08
N GLN A 45 -1.31 5.77 -0.23
CA GLN A 45 0.01 5.81 -0.85
C GLN A 45 0.78 7.10 -0.53
N GLU A 46 0.09 8.24 -0.52
CA GLU A 46 0.72 9.52 -0.18
C GLU A 46 1.23 9.57 1.26
N GLN A 47 0.46 9.01 2.19
CA GLN A 47 0.86 8.90 3.59
C GLN A 47 2.04 7.95 3.74
N ILE A 48 2.02 6.80 3.03
CA ILE A 48 3.12 5.85 2.99
C ILE A 48 4.39 6.54 2.48
N LYS A 49 4.33 7.24 1.35
CA LYS A 49 5.47 7.96 0.76
C LYS A 49 6.06 9.00 1.72
N ARG A 50 5.21 9.74 2.44
CA ARG A 50 5.67 10.76 3.42
C ARG A 50 6.36 10.16 4.64
N LEU A 51 5.89 9.00 5.10
CA LEU A 51 6.39 8.34 6.32
C LEU A 51 7.51 7.34 6.04
N ASN A 52 7.69 6.94 4.77
CA ASN A 52 8.69 5.95 4.39
C ASN A 52 10.10 6.52 4.42
N THR A 53 10.75 6.39 5.56
CA THR A 53 12.15 6.76 5.76
C THR A 53 13.11 5.58 5.52
N GLY A 54 12.65 4.48 4.91
CA GLY A 54 13.42 3.25 4.71
C GLY A 54 13.36 2.28 5.89
N ARG A 55 12.55 2.58 6.90
CA ARG A 55 12.29 1.67 8.02
C ARG A 55 11.29 0.58 7.62
N ASP A 56 11.26 -0.49 8.40
CA ASP A 56 10.32 -1.58 8.18
C ASP A 56 8.86 -1.16 8.42
N ILE A 57 7.92 -1.92 7.87
CA ILE A 57 6.48 -1.66 7.96
C ILE A 57 5.98 -1.44 9.40
N PRO A 58 6.41 -2.19 10.43
CA PRO A 58 6.01 -1.91 11.81
C PRO A 58 6.21 -0.45 12.21
N PHE A 59 7.36 0.13 11.87
CA PHE A 59 7.68 1.52 12.20
C PHE A 59 6.87 2.54 11.39
N LEU A 60 6.49 2.19 10.18
CA LEU A 60 5.54 2.99 9.41
C LEU A 60 4.16 3.02 10.09
N LEU A 61 3.73 1.87 10.62
CA LEU A 61 2.44 1.71 11.31
C LEU A 61 2.44 2.24 12.74
N ALA A 62 3.60 2.56 13.32
CA ALA A 62 3.71 3.11 14.68
C ALA A 62 2.91 4.40 14.89
N THR A 63 2.61 5.13 13.82
CA THR A 63 1.76 6.32 13.85
C THR A 63 0.28 6.02 14.00
N MET A 64 -0.12 4.74 13.83
CA MET A 64 -1.52 4.33 13.97
C MET A 64 -1.90 4.05 15.42
N PRO A 65 -3.17 4.27 15.78
CA PRO A 65 -3.65 3.99 17.13
C PRO A 65 -3.45 2.53 17.53
N SER A 66 -3.03 2.31 18.78
CA SER A 66 -2.87 0.99 19.40
C SER A 66 -1.78 0.10 18.80
N VAL A 67 -0.88 0.64 18.00
CA VAL A 67 0.29 -0.05 17.47
C VAL A 67 1.51 0.31 18.32
N VAL A 68 2.22 -0.71 18.82
CA VAL A 68 3.48 -0.59 19.52
C VAL A 68 4.53 -1.38 18.75
N THR A 69 5.67 -0.79 18.51
CA THR A 69 6.74 -1.38 17.71
C THR A 69 8.00 -1.59 18.54
N THR A 70 8.75 -2.62 18.21
CA THR A 70 10.05 -2.93 18.78
C THR A 70 11.07 -3.15 17.67
N SER A 71 12.33 -2.86 17.95
CA SER A 71 13.45 -3.12 17.05
C SER A 71 14.66 -3.53 17.89
N ASP A 72 15.28 -4.64 17.56
CA ASP A 72 16.45 -5.13 18.28
C ASP A 72 17.64 -4.18 18.09
N ALA A 73 17.82 -3.66 16.88
CA ALA A 73 18.86 -2.68 16.57
C ALA A 73 18.50 -1.24 16.96
N GLY A 74 17.25 -0.96 17.36
CA GLY A 74 16.77 0.36 17.73
C GLY A 74 16.54 1.34 16.57
N ASN A 75 17.00 1.04 15.36
CA ASN A 75 16.91 1.92 14.19
C ASN A 75 15.61 1.73 13.36
N GLY A 76 14.84 0.69 13.68
CA GLY A 76 13.60 0.37 12.96
C GLY A 76 13.79 -0.40 11.66
N MET A 77 14.94 -1.03 11.47
CA MET A 77 15.24 -1.91 10.35
C MET A 77 15.77 -3.24 10.85
N GLY A 78 15.52 -4.32 10.11
CA GLY A 78 15.98 -5.66 10.44
C GLY A 78 14.99 -6.45 11.28
N TYR A 79 15.41 -6.88 12.48
CA TYR A 79 14.52 -7.60 13.39
C TYR A 79 13.60 -6.61 14.11
N THR A 80 12.49 -6.37 13.46
CA THR A 80 11.43 -5.50 13.96
C THR A 80 10.16 -6.30 14.21
N ALA A 81 9.41 -5.90 15.23
CA ALA A 81 8.11 -6.51 15.54
C ALA A 81 7.10 -5.43 15.89
N MET A 82 5.83 -5.81 15.84
CA MET A 82 4.73 -4.94 16.26
C MET A 82 3.72 -5.72 17.10
N ARG A 83 3.05 -4.99 17.99
CA ARG A 83 1.90 -5.43 18.75
C ARG A 83 0.74 -4.49 18.48
N ILE A 84 -0.45 -5.04 18.32
CA ILE A 84 -1.65 -4.24 18.10
C ILE A 84 -2.63 -4.57 19.21
N ARG A 85 -3.08 -3.55 19.96
CA ARG A 85 -3.92 -3.72 21.16
C ARG A 85 -3.28 -4.67 22.20
N GLY A 86 -1.97 -4.70 22.29
CA GLY A 86 -1.24 -5.57 23.23
C GLY A 86 -1.15 -7.04 22.79
N THR A 87 -1.76 -7.44 21.68
CA THR A 87 -1.66 -8.82 21.17
C THR A 87 -0.29 -9.07 20.55
N ASP A 88 0.17 -10.30 20.69
CA ASP A 88 1.43 -10.76 20.13
C ASP A 88 1.44 -10.80 18.60
N ALA A 89 2.61 -10.71 17.99
CA ALA A 89 2.78 -10.72 16.54
C ALA A 89 2.26 -11.99 15.86
N SER A 90 2.31 -13.13 16.56
CA SER A 90 1.76 -14.41 16.06
C SER A 90 0.23 -14.43 15.92
N ARG A 91 -0.45 -13.44 16.50
CA ARG A 91 -1.91 -13.27 16.44
C ARG A 91 -2.33 -12.12 15.53
N ILE A 92 -1.40 -11.62 14.75
CA ILE A 92 -1.61 -10.57 13.75
C ILE A 92 -1.44 -11.20 12.37
N ASN A 93 -2.53 -11.30 11.64
CA ASN A 93 -2.48 -11.75 10.25
C ASN A 93 -2.01 -10.61 9.34
N VAL A 94 -1.06 -10.91 8.47
CA VAL A 94 -0.55 -9.95 7.48
C VAL A 94 -0.77 -10.53 6.10
N THR A 95 -1.42 -9.75 5.24
CA THR A 95 -1.68 -10.15 3.86
C THR A 95 -1.11 -9.12 2.88
N THR A 96 -0.63 -9.60 1.75
CA THR A 96 -0.27 -8.77 0.60
C THR A 96 -1.12 -9.19 -0.59
N ASN A 97 -1.90 -8.26 -1.14
CA ASN A 97 -2.87 -8.53 -2.21
C ASN A 97 -3.82 -9.70 -1.90
N GLY A 98 -4.20 -9.85 -0.62
CA GLY A 98 -5.06 -10.94 -0.15
C GLY A 98 -4.36 -12.28 0.13
N ILE A 99 -3.06 -12.37 -0.13
CA ILE A 99 -2.26 -13.58 0.14
C ILE A 99 -1.66 -13.47 1.54
N PRO A 100 -1.90 -14.44 2.45
CA PRO A 100 -1.27 -14.47 3.77
C PRO A 100 0.25 -14.58 3.67
N MET A 101 0.94 -13.79 4.47
CA MET A 101 2.40 -13.71 4.50
C MET A 101 3.01 -14.32 5.77
N ASN A 102 2.18 -14.65 6.74
CA ASN A 102 2.64 -15.28 7.98
C ASN A 102 3.19 -16.65 7.70
N ASP A 103 4.30 -16.97 8.35
CA ASP A 103 4.89 -18.31 8.33
C ASP A 103 3.92 -19.35 8.91
N ALA A 104 3.83 -20.51 8.26
CA ALA A 104 2.85 -21.54 8.62
C ALA A 104 3.16 -22.24 9.97
N GLU A 105 4.42 -22.27 10.39
CA GLU A 105 4.87 -22.92 11.62
C GLU A 105 4.76 -21.94 12.80
N SER A 106 5.42 -20.80 12.71
CA SER A 106 5.51 -19.82 13.79
C SER A 106 4.33 -18.85 13.87
N SER A 107 3.53 -18.76 12.81
CA SER A 107 2.50 -17.74 12.61
C SER A 107 3.04 -16.30 12.64
N LEU A 108 4.35 -16.11 12.57
CA LEU A 108 5.02 -14.84 12.57
C LEU A 108 5.29 -14.34 11.15
N LEU A 109 5.48 -13.05 11.01
CA LEU A 109 6.06 -12.45 9.82
C LEU A 109 7.41 -11.83 10.17
N TYR A 110 8.45 -12.24 9.46
CA TYR A 110 9.81 -11.72 9.62
C TYR A 110 10.04 -10.54 8.70
N TRP A 111 9.88 -9.33 9.23
CA TRP A 111 9.99 -8.09 8.45
C TRP A 111 11.37 -7.88 7.84
N VAL A 112 12.41 -8.46 8.44
CA VAL A 112 13.78 -8.42 7.90
C VAL A 112 13.88 -8.96 6.47
N ASN A 113 13.00 -9.89 6.10
CA ASN A 113 12.97 -10.46 4.75
C ASN A 113 12.26 -9.55 3.73
N MET A 114 11.69 -8.44 4.18
CA MET A 114 10.86 -7.56 3.38
C MET A 114 11.39 -6.12 3.38
N GLY A 115 12.72 -5.98 3.22
CA GLY A 115 13.36 -4.67 3.20
C GLY A 115 12.70 -3.72 2.22
N ASP A 116 12.37 -2.52 2.70
CA ASP A 116 11.73 -1.45 1.91
C ASP A 116 10.45 -1.83 1.15
N LEU A 117 9.70 -2.81 1.67
CA LEU A 117 8.40 -3.19 1.07
C LEU A 117 7.46 -1.98 0.94
N ALA A 118 7.54 -1.02 1.88
CA ALA A 118 6.74 0.20 1.87
C ALA A 118 6.80 0.97 0.55
N SER A 119 7.94 0.95 -0.15
CA SER A 119 8.10 1.62 -1.43
C SER A 119 7.31 0.99 -2.59
N SER A 120 6.81 -0.22 -2.40
CA SER A 120 5.98 -0.94 -3.40
C SER A 120 4.48 -0.90 -3.07
N LEU A 121 4.09 -0.31 -1.93
CA LEU A 121 2.71 -0.34 -1.47
C LEU A 121 1.91 0.87 -1.96
N GLY A 122 0.74 0.60 -2.49
CA GLY A 122 -0.27 1.60 -2.82
C GLY A 122 -1.16 1.95 -1.62
N SER A 123 -1.40 1.00 -0.71
CA SER A 123 -2.18 1.25 0.50
C SER A 123 -1.99 0.18 1.56
N ILE A 124 -2.22 0.56 2.82
CA ILE A 124 -2.24 -0.37 3.97
C ILE A 124 -3.55 -0.13 4.74
N GLN A 125 -4.19 -1.22 5.15
CA GLN A 125 -5.30 -1.15 6.10
C GLN A 125 -4.97 -2.01 7.31
N VAL A 126 -5.09 -1.43 8.50
CA VAL A 126 -4.98 -2.12 9.78
C VAL A 126 -6.36 -2.28 10.39
N GLN A 127 -6.82 -3.51 10.52
CA GLN A 127 -8.05 -3.90 11.19
C GLN A 127 -7.70 -4.35 12.61
N ARG A 128 -8.36 -3.82 13.61
CA ARG A 128 -8.04 -4.07 15.03
C ARG A 128 -9.12 -4.94 15.68
N GLY A 129 -8.70 -6.09 16.18
CA GLY A 129 -9.56 -7.11 16.76
C GLY A 129 -9.78 -8.27 15.81
N VAL A 130 -10.74 -9.12 16.15
CA VAL A 130 -11.11 -10.29 15.32
C VAL A 130 -11.57 -9.80 13.95
N GLY A 131 -10.83 -10.18 12.92
CA GLY A 131 -11.13 -9.82 11.53
C GLY A 131 -12.36 -10.54 10.98
N THR A 132 -12.68 -10.25 9.72
CA THR A 132 -13.64 -11.06 8.96
C THR A 132 -13.08 -12.47 8.77
N SER A 133 -13.94 -13.48 8.62
CA SER A 133 -13.53 -14.88 8.39
C SER A 133 -12.62 -15.06 7.16
N THR A 134 -12.66 -14.12 6.23
CA THR A 134 -11.80 -14.07 5.04
C THR A 134 -10.31 -13.84 5.35
N ASN A 135 -9.99 -13.35 6.57
CA ASN A 135 -8.61 -13.06 6.97
C ASN A 135 -7.87 -14.30 7.56
N GLY A 136 -8.52 -15.44 7.62
CA GLY A 136 -7.93 -16.68 8.12
C GLY A 136 -7.91 -16.83 9.65
N ALA A 137 -7.49 -17.99 10.13
CA ALA A 137 -7.54 -18.36 11.54
C ALA A 137 -6.60 -17.56 12.46
N GLY A 138 -5.51 -17.04 11.92
CA GLY A 138 -4.52 -16.26 12.68
C GLY A 138 -4.94 -14.82 13.03
N ALA A 139 -6.05 -14.33 12.46
CA ALA A 139 -6.51 -12.95 12.60
C ALA A 139 -7.25 -12.67 13.93
N PHE A 140 -6.72 -13.14 15.04
CA PHE A 140 -7.37 -12.97 16.36
C PHE A 140 -7.14 -11.59 16.95
N GLY A 141 -5.94 -11.06 16.86
CA GLY A 141 -5.57 -9.78 17.45
C GLY A 141 -5.78 -8.60 16.50
N ALA A 142 -5.34 -8.76 15.28
CA ALA A 142 -5.47 -7.75 14.23
C ALA A 142 -5.20 -8.36 12.86
N THR A 143 -5.53 -7.60 11.81
CA THR A 143 -5.15 -7.90 10.44
C THR A 143 -4.53 -6.68 9.78
N VAL A 144 -3.41 -6.88 9.10
CA VAL A 144 -2.73 -5.87 8.29
C VAL A 144 -2.86 -6.27 6.82
N ASN A 145 -3.69 -5.56 6.08
CA ASN A 145 -3.90 -5.79 4.66
C ASN A 145 -3.10 -4.77 3.84
N MET A 146 -2.08 -5.25 3.18
CA MET A 146 -1.24 -4.46 2.27
C MET A 146 -1.67 -4.68 0.83
N GLN A 147 -1.64 -3.63 0.04
CA GLN A 147 -1.83 -3.70 -1.41
C GLN A 147 -0.66 -3.03 -2.10
N THR A 148 -0.13 -3.71 -3.10
CA THR A 148 0.89 -3.14 -3.98
C THR A 148 0.31 -2.06 -4.88
N GLU A 149 1.18 -1.22 -5.41
CA GLU A 149 0.80 -0.21 -6.40
C GLU A 149 0.36 -0.90 -7.70
N ASN A 150 -0.76 -0.44 -8.26
CA ASN A 150 -1.28 -0.97 -9.51
C ASN A 150 -0.62 -0.28 -10.71
N ILE A 151 -0.56 -0.99 -11.83
CA ILE A 151 -0.06 -0.42 -13.09
C ILE A 151 -1.09 0.60 -13.60
N GLY A 152 -0.71 1.88 -13.62
CA GLY A 152 -1.54 2.94 -14.18
C GLY A 152 -1.62 2.90 -15.72
N LEU A 153 -2.46 3.74 -16.29
CA LEU A 153 -2.60 3.85 -17.75
C LEU A 153 -1.39 4.53 -18.41
N GLN A 154 -0.75 5.43 -17.70
CA GLN A 154 0.36 6.25 -18.24
C GLN A 154 1.72 5.72 -17.80
N PRO A 155 2.74 5.78 -18.65
CA PRO A 155 4.11 5.48 -18.26
C PRO A 155 4.64 6.55 -17.30
N TRP A 156 5.44 6.10 -16.33
CA TRP A 156 6.14 6.99 -15.41
C TRP A 156 7.45 6.34 -14.92
N ALA A 157 8.36 7.18 -14.51
CA ALA A 157 9.56 6.79 -13.81
C ALA A 157 9.81 7.73 -12.64
N ALA A 158 10.33 7.19 -11.54
CA ALA A 158 10.67 7.97 -10.36
C ALA A 158 12.03 7.50 -9.82
N PHE A 159 12.80 8.46 -9.35
CA PHE A 159 14.05 8.23 -8.65
C PHE A 159 13.96 8.92 -7.29
N ASP A 160 14.13 8.15 -6.23
CA ASP A 160 14.09 8.64 -4.86
C ASP A 160 15.49 8.48 -4.24
N LEU A 161 16.02 9.57 -3.68
CA LEU A 161 17.27 9.58 -2.94
C LEU A 161 17.02 10.07 -1.53
N SER A 162 17.44 9.30 -0.55
CA SER A 162 17.33 9.66 0.87
C SER A 162 18.66 9.49 1.57
N GLY A 163 18.97 10.41 2.49
CA GLY A 163 20.14 10.36 3.34
C GLY A 163 19.77 10.52 4.80
N GLY A 164 20.52 9.92 5.67
CA GLY A 164 20.29 9.96 7.12
C GLY A 164 21.58 9.98 7.93
N SER A 165 21.45 9.93 9.25
CA SER A 165 22.57 9.85 10.20
C SER A 165 23.36 8.54 9.97
N TYR A 166 24.60 8.53 10.48
CA TYR A 166 25.50 7.35 10.40
C TYR A 166 25.75 6.84 8.99
N TYR A 167 25.87 7.77 7.99
CA TYR A 167 26.06 7.44 6.58
C TYR A 167 24.96 6.59 5.97
N SER A 168 23.77 6.57 6.59
CA SER A 168 22.62 5.88 6.02
C SER A 168 22.19 6.56 4.73
N HIS A 169 22.03 5.79 3.67
CA HIS A 169 21.50 6.29 2.40
C HIS A 169 20.58 5.25 1.78
N LYS A 170 19.60 5.72 1.03
CA LYS A 170 18.67 4.89 0.28
C LYS A 170 18.51 5.48 -1.12
N GLN A 171 18.60 4.62 -2.11
CA GLN A 171 18.36 4.96 -3.51
C GLN A 171 17.30 4.01 -4.05
N THR A 172 16.25 4.56 -4.63
CA THR A 172 15.15 3.75 -5.19
C THR A 172 14.83 4.26 -6.60
N VAL A 173 14.87 3.35 -7.56
CA VAL A 173 14.40 3.58 -8.93
C VAL A 173 13.10 2.81 -9.10
N ARG A 174 12.06 3.48 -9.56
CA ARG A 174 10.77 2.87 -9.86
C ARG A 174 10.32 3.29 -11.25
N PHE A 175 9.72 2.38 -11.98
CA PHE A 175 9.20 2.68 -13.30
C PHE A 175 7.94 1.87 -13.60
N SER A 176 7.12 2.38 -14.47
CA SER A 176 5.96 1.70 -15.04
C SER A 176 5.84 2.09 -16.51
N THR A 177 5.57 1.11 -17.35
CA THR A 177 5.30 1.36 -18.77
C THR A 177 3.89 1.88 -19.02
N GLY A 178 3.04 1.87 -17.99
CA GLY A 178 1.61 2.00 -18.19
C GLY A 178 1.02 0.79 -18.93
N LEU A 179 -0.24 0.86 -19.29
CA LEU A 179 -0.90 -0.18 -20.10
C LEU A 179 -0.58 0.03 -21.58
N MET A 180 0.23 -0.87 -22.14
CA MET A 180 0.54 -0.94 -23.57
C MET A 180 -0.54 -1.72 -24.30
N GLY A 181 -1.15 -1.10 -25.32
CA GLY A 181 -2.25 -1.71 -26.08
C GLY A 181 -3.49 -2.08 -25.25
N GLY A 182 -3.63 -1.51 -24.05
CA GLY A 182 -4.76 -1.80 -23.15
C GLY A 182 -4.70 -3.15 -22.42
N HIS A 183 -3.63 -3.94 -22.59
CA HIS A 183 -3.56 -5.31 -22.06
C HIS A 183 -2.29 -5.62 -21.27
N TRP A 184 -1.16 -5.00 -21.61
CA TRP A 184 0.13 -5.35 -21.02
C TRP A 184 0.73 -4.16 -20.31
N GLY A 185 1.33 -4.39 -19.17
CA GLY A 185 2.10 -3.39 -18.45
C GLY A 185 3.21 -4.05 -17.65
N ILE A 186 4.34 -3.34 -17.53
CA ILE A 186 5.48 -3.75 -16.74
C ILE A 186 5.74 -2.65 -15.71
N GLN A 187 5.83 -3.05 -14.46
CA GLN A 187 6.20 -2.17 -13.36
C GLN A 187 7.35 -2.81 -12.60
N GLY A 188 8.35 -2.00 -12.26
CA GLY A 188 9.53 -2.48 -11.56
C GLY A 188 10.07 -1.46 -10.54
N ARG A 189 10.84 -2.01 -9.65
CA ARG A 189 11.59 -1.27 -8.63
C ARG A 189 12.97 -1.90 -8.46
#